data_99721f3cefd91d4404466de9cf6006ff
#
_entry.id   99721f3cefd91d4404466de9cf6006ff
#
_cell.length_a   1.000
_cell.length_b   1.000
_cell.length_c   1.000
_cell.angle_alpha   90.00
_cell.angle_beta   90.00
_cell.angle_gamma   90.00
#
_symmetry.space_group_name_H-M   'P 1'
#
loop_
_entity.id
_entity.type
_entity.pdbx_description
1 polymer ?
#
loop_
_entity_poly.entity_id
_entity_poly.type
_entity_poly.pdbx_seq_one_letter_code
_entity_poly.pdbx_strand_id
1 'polypeptide(L)'
;MKIGYAMYSARDLTRDPKSMRSTLKALADMGYDGVEFFVYAGTKPEELREMVEEFGLEAIGTHVHKPRWDADTEGEIQYAVKAGIPCLVYPWIAPEDRTEEFYRGLPGYLDGLARRCRENGIRLLYHNHDFEFETMGGGRVMDNLLEAGKEFAFEMDTFWAGYAGVKVTDYLRGLGNRVPMIHIKDYKSLETMPPEFAPIGTGKLRGNRELIRTARELGKEWVIVELDNSPCDPLESARISIENIKKME
;
A
#
# COMPACT_ATOMS: atom_id res chain seq x y z
N MET A 1 6.69 -13.75 7.50
CA MET A 1 5.99 -12.53 7.08
C MET A 1 6.96 -11.38 7.28
N LYS A 2 7.12 -10.53 6.29
CA LYS A 2 8.03 -9.40 6.30
C LYS A 2 7.29 -8.12 6.68
N ILE A 3 8.03 -7.13 7.22
CA ILE A 3 7.46 -5.84 7.61
C ILE A 3 8.01 -4.77 6.69
N GLY A 4 7.10 -4.13 5.94
CA GLY A 4 7.38 -3.05 5.01
C GLY A 4 7.01 -1.67 5.55
N TYR A 5 7.50 -0.65 4.87
CA TYR A 5 7.14 0.74 5.13
C TYR A 5 6.68 1.44 3.85
N ALA A 6 5.51 2.05 3.88
CA ALA A 6 5.01 2.87 2.78
C ALA A 6 5.72 4.24 2.78
N MET A 7 6.52 4.49 1.76
CA MET A 7 7.29 5.73 1.60
C MET A 7 6.40 6.98 1.50
N TYR A 8 5.12 6.80 1.21
CA TYR A 8 4.13 7.88 1.27
C TYR A 8 4.09 8.55 2.65
N SER A 9 4.28 7.78 3.73
CA SER A 9 4.35 8.31 5.09
C SER A 9 5.53 9.24 5.32
N ALA A 10 6.62 9.08 4.56
CA ALA A 10 7.83 9.90 4.60
C ALA A 10 8.01 10.78 3.34
N ARG A 11 6.92 11.09 2.62
CA ARG A 11 6.96 11.81 1.33
C ARG A 11 7.70 13.14 1.37
N ASP A 12 7.62 13.83 2.50
CA ASP A 12 8.33 15.10 2.68
C ASP A 12 9.85 14.95 2.82
N LEU A 13 10.31 13.73 3.10
CA LEU A 13 11.73 13.37 3.23
C LEU A 13 12.30 12.72 1.96
N THR A 14 11.53 12.63 0.86
CA THR A 14 11.93 11.92 -0.37
C THR A 14 11.72 12.80 -1.61
N ARG A 15 12.36 13.99 -1.61
CA ARG A 15 12.17 15.02 -2.65
C ARG A 15 13.17 14.91 -3.80
N ASP A 16 14.29 14.26 -3.59
CA ASP A 16 15.37 14.07 -4.54
C ASP A 16 16.13 12.75 -4.27
N PRO A 17 17.02 12.29 -5.18
CA PRO A 17 17.73 11.01 -4.99
C PRO A 17 18.56 10.93 -3.70
N LYS A 18 19.13 12.06 -3.25
CA LYS A 18 19.95 12.09 -2.03
C LYS A 18 19.09 11.89 -0.77
N SER A 19 17.97 12.59 -0.70
CA SER A 19 17.02 12.46 0.41
C SER A 19 16.32 11.09 0.39
N MET A 20 16.00 10.55 -0.78
CA MET A 20 15.53 9.17 -0.95
C MET A 20 16.52 8.18 -0.33
N ARG A 21 17.80 8.26 -0.72
CA ARG A 21 18.86 7.39 -0.19
C ARG A 21 18.98 7.46 1.32
N SER A 22 18.95 8.68 1.89
CA SER A 22 19.05 8.86 3.34
C SER A 22 17.87 8.24 4.09
N THR A 23 16.66 8.36 3.54
CA THR A 23 15.44 7.80 4.12
C THR A 23 15.45 6.27 4.05
N LEU A 24 15.84 5.68 2.90
CA LEU A 24 15.98 4.23 2.76
C LEU A 24 16.97 3.65 3.77
N LYS A 25 18.15 4.31 3.90
CA LYS A 25 19.14 3.89 4.90
C LYS A 25 18.58 3.92 6.32
N ALA A 26 17.87 4.98 6.70
CA ALA A 26 17.29 5.10 8.04
C ALA A 26 16.26 3.99 8.31
N LEU A 27 15.40 3.65 7.34
CA LEU A 27 14.43 2.55 7.47
C LEU A 27 15.12 1.19 7.60
N ALA A 28 16.18 0.94 6.83
CA ALA A 28 16.99 -0.27 6.96
C ALA A 28 17.63 -0.39 8.34
N ASP A 29 18.23 0.70 8.84
CA ASP A 29 18.85 0.75 10.18
C ASP A 29 17.84 0.48 11.31
N MET A 30 16.54 0.80 11.12
CA MET A 30 15.46 0.49 12.05
C MET A 30 15.03 -0.99 11.98
N GLY A 31 15.38 -1.69 10.90
CA GLY A 31 15.08 -3.10 10.68
C GLY A 31 13.74 -3.36 9.99
N TYR A 32 13.32 -2.48 9.10
CA TYR A 32 12.33 -2.81 8.08
C TYR A 32 12.92 -3.77 7.06
N ASP A 33 12.11 -4.69 6.54
CA ASP A 33 12.52 -5.67 5.54
C ASP A 33 12.42 -5.11 4.10
N GLY A 34 11.57 -4.11 3.89
CA GLY A 34 11.37 -3.52 2.57
C GLY A 34 10.56 -2.23 2.59
N VAL A 35 10.43 -1.65 1.40
CA VAL A 35 9.72 -0.36 1.21
C VAL A 35 8.79 -0.42 0.01
N GLU A 36 7.68 0.29 0.12
CA GLU A 36 6.76 0.54 -0.97
C GLU A 36 6.84 1.99 -1.39
N PHE A 37 7.05 2.21 -2.68
CA PHE A 37 7.20 3.54 -3.26
C PHE A 37 5.85 4.15 -3.68
N PHE A 38 5.83 5.46 -3.93
CA PHE A 38 4.71 6.19 -4.54
C PHE A 38 5.21 7.22 -5.56
N VAL A 39 6.46 7.66 -5.42
CA VAL A 39 7.21 8.50 -6.36
C VAL A 39 8.66 8.03 -6.37
N TYR A 40 9.38 8.40 -7.42
CA TYR A 40 10.78 8.02 -7.56
C TYR A 40 11.75 9.17 -7.26
N ALA A 41 11.24 10.36 -6.92
CA ALA A 41 12.02 11.55 -6.56
C ALA A 41 13.13 11.92 -7.57
N GLY A 42 12.87 11.70 -8.87
CA GLY A 42 13.85 11.92 -9.94
C GLY A 42 14.98 10.88 -10.01
N THR A 43 14.91 9.82 -9.20
CA THR A 43 15.89 8.72 -9.21
C THR A 43 15.70 7.85 -10.45
N LYS A 44 16.78 7.47 -11.11
CA LYS A 44 16.75 6.51 -12.21
C LYS A 44 16.43 5.11 -11.69
N PRO A 45 15.79 4.24 -12.48
CA PRO A 45 15.37 2.93 -11.98
C PRO A 45 16.54 2.04 -11.52
N GLU A 46 17.66 2.05 -12.24
CA GLU A 46 18.85 1.29 -11.88
C GLU A 46 19.47 1.82 -10.57
N GLU A 47 19.52 3.15 -10.40
CA GLU A 47 20.01 3.80 -9.19
C GLU A 47 19.10 3.49 -7.97
N LEU A 48 17.77 3.48 -8.17
CA LEU A 48 16.83 3.12 -7.11
C LEU A 48 17.04 1.67 -6.67
N ARG A 49 17.20 0.77 -7.62
CA ARG A 49 17.53 -0.64 -7.37
C ARG A 49 18.82 -0.79 -6.56
N GLU A 50 19.89 -0.12 -6.98
CA GLU A 50 21.17 -0.15 -6.28
C GLU A 50 21.05 0.36 -4.83
N MET A 51 20.28 1.43 -4.59
CA MET A 51 20.04 1.94 -3.23
C MET A 51 19.31 0.92 -2.35
N VAL A 52 18.27 0.27 -2.87
CA VAL A 52 17.49 -0.74 -2.15
C VAL A 52 18.38 -1.94 -1.78
N GLU A 53 19.13 -2.47 -2.77
CA GLU A 53 20.02 -3.61 -2.60
C GLU A 53 21.18 -3.29 -1.63
N GLU A 54 21.80 -2.09 -1.72
CA GLU A 54 22.89 -1.66 -0.84
C GLU A 54 22.50 -1.67 0.63
N PHE A 55 21.27 -1.28 0.95
CA PHE A 55 20.78 -1.25 2.34
C PHE A 55 20.14 -2.56 2.79
N GLY A 56 20.08 -3.58 1.93
CA GLY A 56 19.49 -4.87 2.24
C GLY A 56 17.98 -4.82 2.38
N LEU A 57 17.32 -3.81 1.78
CA LEU A 57 15.88 -3.71 1.70
C LEU A 57 15.35 -4.48 0.48
N GLU A 58 14.06 -4.78 0.48
CA GLU A 58 13.33 -5.26 -0.69
C GLU A 58 12.38 -4.17 -1.20
N ALA A 59 12.31 -3.99 -2.52
CA ALA A 59 11.25 -3.23 -3.13
C ALA A 59 9.96 -4.07 -3.10
N ILE A 60 8.91 -3.57 -2.44
CA ILE A 60 7.63 -4.28 -2.31
C ILE A 60 6.74 -3.98 -3.50
N GLY A 61 6.57 -2.71 -3.79
CA GLY A 61 5.67 -2.20 -4.81
C GLY A 61 5.85 -0.70 -5.02
N THR A 62 5.05 -0.15 -5.91
CA THR A 62 4.93 1.31 -6.05
C THR A 62 3.50 1.69 -6.41
N HIS A 63 2.99 2.72 -5.75
CA HIS A 63 1.70 3.31 -6.06
C HIS A 63 1.79 4.17 -7.32
N VAL A 64 0.95 3.86 -8.31
CA VAL A 64 0.86 4.59 -9.58
C VAL A 64 -0.55 5.13 -9.74
N HIS A 65 -0.72 6.44 -9.60
CA HIS A 65 -2.02 7.11 -9.77
C HIS A 65 -2.49 7.10 -11.24
N LYS A 66 -3.81 7.12 -11.43
CA LYS A 66 -4.44 7.08 -12.76
C LYS A 66 -3.80 8.02 -13.80
N PRO A 67 -3.50 9.31 -13.51
CA PRO A 67 -2.85 10.18 -14.49
C PRO A 67 -1.50 9.68 -15.00
N ARG A 68 -0.72 8.97 -14.18
CA ARG A 68 0.55 8.36 -14.60
C ARG A 68 0.30 7.15 -15.50
N TRP A 69 -0.67 6.30 -15.15
CA TRP A 69 -1.11 5.18 -15.98
C TRP A 69 -1.56 5.66 -17.36
N ASP A 70 -2.39 6.71 -17.40
CA ASP A 70 -2.93 7.25 -18.65
C ASP A 70 -1.84 7.93 -19.50
N ALA A 71 -0.86 8.56 -18.88
CA ALA A 71 0.23 9.26 -19.57
C ALA A 71 1.22 8.29 -20.22
N ASP A 72 1.70 7.29 -19.48
CA ASP A 72 2.71 6.35 -19.99
C ASP A 72 2.69 5.03 -19.21
N THR A 73 1.71 4.19 -19.47
CA THR A 73 1.60 2.85 -18.85
C THR A 73 2.86 2.00 -19.08
N GLU A 74 3.43 2.04 -20.29
CA GLU A 74 4.61 1.23 -20.61
C GLU A 74 5.84 1.73 -19.86
N GLY A 75 6.02 3.05 -19.79
CA GLY A 75 7.10 3.66 -19.02
C GLY A 75 7.07 3.28 -17.54
N GLU A 76 5.88 3.24 -16.92
CA GLU A 76 5.73 2.80 -15.53
C GLU A 76 6.11 1.32 -15.34
N ILE A 77 5.67 0.45 -16.25
CA ILE A 77 6.01 -0.97 -16.23
C ILE A 77 7.52 -1.15 -16.41
N GLN A 78 8.14 -0.50 -17.41
CA GLN A 78 9.56 -0.62 -17.68
C GLN A 78 10.42 -0.02 -16.57
N TYR A 79 9.96 1.06 -15.93
CA TYR A 79 10.63 1.57 -14.74
C TYR A 79 10.64 0.52 -13.62
N ALA A 80 9.49 -0.09 -13.32
CA ALA A 80 9.38 -1.11 -12.29
C ALA A 80 10.29 -2.32 -12.57
N VAL A 81 10.31 -2.81 -13.82
CA VAL A 81 11.19 -3.92 -14.24
C VAL A 81 12.67 -3.59 -13.96
N LYS A 82 13.14 -2.42 -14.40
CA LYS A 82 14.54 -2.01 -14.23
C LYS A 82 14.90 -1.74 -12.78
N ALA A 83 13.97 -1.15 -12.02
CA ALA A 83 14.15 -0.89 -10.60
C ALA A 83 14.02 -2.15 -9.72
N GLY A 84 13.63 -3.29 -10.29
CA GLY A 84 13.40 -4.53 -9.53
C GLY A 84 12.17 -4.46 -8.61
N ILE A 85 11.17 -3.63 -8.95
CA ILE A 85 9.91 -3.48 -8.21
C ILE A 85 8.92 -4.55 -8.70
N PRO A 86 8.49 -5.51 -7.87
CA PRO A 86 7.69 -6.64 -8.31
C PRO A 86 6.20 -6.34 -8.46
N CYS A 87 5.72 -5.24 -7.86
CA CYS A 87 4.30 -4.90 -7.86
C CYS A 87 4.06 -3.44 -8.25
N LEU A 88 3.04 -3.21 -9.08
CA LEU A 88 2.46 -1.90 -9.33
C LEU A 88 1.08 -1.85 -8.69
N VAL A 89 0.77 -0.77 -7.98
CA VAL A 89 -0.48 -0.63 -7.23
C VAL A 89 -1.29 0.53 -7.78
N TYR A 90 -2.57 0.30 -8.04
CA TYR A 90 -3.53 1.36 -8.34
C TYR A 90 -4.11 1.87 -7.00
N PRO A 91 -3.68 3.07 -6.52
CA PRO A 91 -3.83 3.37 -5.10
C PRO A 91 -5.09 4.15 -4.75
N TRP A 92 -5.73 4.86 -5.72
CA TRP A 92 -6.74 5.84 -5.35
C TRP A 92 -7.57 6.29 -6.53
N ILE A 93 -8.84 6.61 -6.27
CA ILE A 93 -9.79 7.15 -7.25
C ILE A 93 -10.14 8.57 -6.86
N ALA A 94 -9.99 9.51 -7.81
CA ALA A 94 -10.33 10.91 -7.60
C ALA A 94 -11.83 11.06 -7.27
N PRO A 95 -12.22 12.00 -6.38
CA PRO A 95 -13.63 12.16 -5.99
C PRO A 95 -14.58 12.34 -7.17
N GLU A 96 -14.16 13.04 -8.21
CA GLU A 96 -14.92 13.27 -9.44
C GLU A 96 -15.15 12.01 -10.27
N ASP A 97 -14.29 10.99 -10.11
CA ASP A 97 -14.39 9.69 -10.79
C ASP A 97 -15.23 8.67 -10.00
N ARG A 98 -15.63 8.95 -8.76
CA ARG A 98 -16.36 8.02 -7.90
C ARG A 98 -17.83 7.90 -8.30
N THR A 99 -18.07 7.47 -9.55
CA THR A 99 -19.39 7.29 -10.15
C THR A 99 -19.68 5.83 -10.43
N GLU A 100 -20.98 5.46 -10.50
CA GLU A 100 -21.37 4.08 -10.84
C GLU A 100 -20.84 3.66 -12.22
N GLU A 101 -20.82 4.56 -13.19
CA GLU A 101 -20.30 4.31 -14.53
C GLU A 101 -18.80 3.99 -14.48
N PHE A 102 -18.02 4.80 -13.76
CA PHE A 102 -16.60 4.56 -13.58
C PHE A 102 -16.32 3.21 -12.93
N TYR A 103 -16.99 2.92 -11.81
CA TYR A 103 -16.79 1.65 -11.10
C TYR A 103 -17.23 0.43 -11.91
N ARG A 104 -18.22 0.57 -12.78
CA ARG A 104 -18.62 -0.51 -13.70
C ARG A 104 -17.52 -0.81 -14.74
N GLY A 105 -16.79 0.20 -15.19
CA GLY A 105 -15.68 0.06 -16.16
C GLY A 105 -14.35 -0.36 -15.54
N LEU A 106 -14.16 -0.05 -14.25
CA LEU A 106 -12.89 -0.21 -13.56
C LEU A 106 -12.32 -1.64 -13.55
N PRO A 107 -13.11 -2.72 -13.32
CA PRO A 107 -12.58 -4.09 -13.35
C PRO A 107 -11.91 -4.44 -14.66
N GLY A 108 -12.56 -4.10 -15.79
CA GLY A 108 -12.00 -4.35 -17.12
C GLY A 108 -10.73 -3.54 -17.41
N TYR A 109 -10.68 -2.29 -16.95
CA TYR A 109 -9.50 -1.46 -17.04
C TYR A 109 -8.32 -2.05 -16.23
N LEU A 110 -8.55 -2.42 -14.98
CA LEU A 110 -7.53 -3.02 -14.13
C LEU A 110 -7.06 -4.38 -14.65
N ASP A 111 -7.97 -5.22 -15.15
CA ASP A 111 -7.60 -6.50 -15.76
C ASP A 111 -6.75 -6.29 -17.02
N GLY A 112 -7.01 -5.22 -17.80
CA GLY A 112 -6.16 -4.81 -18.92
C GLY A 112 -4.76 -4.43 -18.50
N LEU A 113 -4.63 -3.60 -17.47
CA LEU A 113 -3.33 -3.23 -16.89
C LEU A 113 -2.61 -4.46 -16.30
N ALA A 114 -3.33 -5.32 -15.57
CA ALA A 114 -2.77 -6.51 -14.94
C ALA A 114 -2.16 -7.47 -15.96
N ARG A 115 -2.79 -7.66 -17.12
CA ARG A 115 -2.22 -8.48 -18.20
C ARG A 115 -0.91 -7.90 -18.72
N ARG A 116 -0.84 -6.58 -18.98
CA ARG A 116 0.37 -5.90 -19.43
C ARG A 116 1.49 -6.00 -18.38
N CYS A 117 1.17 -5.80 -17.11
CA CYS A 117 2.12 -5.98 -16.01
C CYS A 117 2.66 -7.42 -15.97
N ARG A 118 1.79 -8.42 -16.05
CA ARG A 118 2.15 -9.84 -16.00
C ARG A 118 3.05 -10.27 -17.14
N GLU A 119 2.86 -9.74 -18.35
CA GLU A 119 3.73 -9.98 -19.52
C GLU A 119 5.17 -9.53 -19.27
N ASN A 120 5.37 -8.63 -18.32
CA ASN A 120 6.67 -8.11 -17.88
C ASN A 120 7.13 -8.66 -16.51
N GLY A 121 6.43 -9.67 -15.97
CA GLY A 121 6.77 -10.26 -14.67
C GLY A 121 6.35 -9.41 -13.46
N ILE A 122 5.53 -8.39 -13.65
CA ILE A 122 5.02 -7.49 -12.61
C ILE A 122 3.59 -7.91 -12.22
N ARG A 123 3.27 -7.83 -10.93
CA ARG A 123 1.91 -8.04 -10.43
C ARG A 123 1.20 -6.69 -10.26
N LEU A 124 -0.03 -6.57 -10.76
CA LEU A 124 -0.88 -5.42 -10.47
C LEU A 124 -1.71 -5.68 -9.22
N LEU A 125 -1.78 -4.69 -8.34
CA LEU A 125 -2.66 -4.67 -7.17
C LEU A 125 -3.58 -3.45 -7.22
N TYR A 126 -4.69 -3.55 -6.50
CA TYR A 126 -5.56 -2.42 -6.17
C TYR A 126 -5.48 -2.15 -4.67
N HIS A 127 -5.38 -0.90 -4.25
CA HIS A 127 -5.37 -0.47 -2.85
C HIS A 127 -6.65 0.30 -2.54
N ASN A 128 -7.30 -0.02 -1.43
CA ASN A 128 -8.55 0.61 -1.01
C ASN A 128 -8.37 1.77 -0.04
N HIS A 129 -9.38 2.64 -0.05
CA HIS A 129 -9.73 3.54 1.04
C HIS A 129 -11.09 3.14 1.65
N ASP A 130 -11.78 4.05 2.30
CA ASP A 130 -13.10 3.84 2.88
C ASP A 130 -14.22 3.86 1.84
N PHE A 131 -14.10 4.71 0.83
CA PHE A 131 -15.14 4.95 -0.16
C PHE A 131 -15.45 3.74 -1.06
N GLU A 132 -14.55 2.78 -1.23
CA GLU A 132 -14.84 1.54 -1.95
C GLU A 132 -15.76 0.59 -1.18
N PHE A 133 -15.98 0.85 0.09
CA PHE A 133 -16.93 0.08 0.90
C PHE A 133 -18.33 0.69 0.93
N GLU A 134 -18.55 1.81 0.28
CA GLU A 134 -19.88 2.36 0.01
C GLU A 134 -20.68 1.43 -0.89
N THR A 135 -22.03 1.50 -0.75
CA THR A 135 -22.94 0.72 -1.57
C THR A 135 -23.27 1.47 -2.86
N MET A 136 -22.96 0.86 -4.00
CA MET A 136 -23.25 1.38 -5.33
C MET A 136 -23.50 0.22 -6.30
N GLY A 137 -24.44 0.35 -7.22
CA GLY A 137 -24.72 -0.70 -8.20
C GLY A 137 -25.24 -2.03 -7.60
N GLY A 138 -25.91 -1.95 -6.43
CA GLY A 138 -26.52 -3.11 -5.77
C GLY A 138 -25.64 -3.87 -4.78
N GLY A 139 -24.39 -3.42 -4.56
CA GLY A 139 -23.44 -4.02 -3.61
C GLY A 139 -22.37 -3.02 -3.16
N ARG A 140 -21.45 -3.45 -2.32
CA ARG A 140 -20.27 -2.66 -2.02
C ARG A 140 -19.39 -2.55 -3.27
N VAL A 141 -18.87 -1.37 -3.54
CA VAL A 141 -17.98 -1.13 -4.69
C VAL A 141 -16.81 -2.12 -4.68
N MET A 142 -16.15 -2.31 -3.53
CA MET A 142 -15.00 -3.22 -3.42
C MET A 142 -15.37 -4.67 -3.71
N ASP A 143 -16.50 -5.15 -3.21
CA ASP A 143 -16.94 -6.52 -3.45
C ASP A 143 -17.27 -6.73 -4.94
N ASN A 144 -17.98 -5.78 -5.57
CA ASN A 144 -18.28 -5.80 -7.00
C ASN A 144 -16.99 -5.75 -7.84
N LEU A 145 -16.00 -4.93 -7.44
CA LEU A 145 -14.70 -4.82 -8.11
C LEU A 145 -13.94 -6.15 -8.08
N LEU A 146 -13.89 -6.80 -6.92
CA LEU A 146 -13.19 -8.07 -6.74
C LEU A 146 -13.94 -9.25 -7.37
N GLU A 147 -15.27 -9.18 -7.46
CA GLU A 147 -16.07 -10.19 -8.13
C GLU A 147 -15.92 -10.11 -9.67
N ALA A 148 -15.93 -8.90 -10.24
CA ALA A 148 -15.83 -8.68 -11.67
C ALA A 148 -14.39 -8.80 -12.19
N GLY A 149 -13.40 -8.21 -11.52
CA GLY A 149 -12.00 -8.25 -11.91
C GLY A 149 -11.33 -9.57 -11.50
N LYS A 150 -10.47 -10.13 -12.36
CA LYS A 150 -9.87 -11.48 -12.16
C LYS A 150 -8.36 -11.49 -12.20
N GLU A 151 -7.74 -10.50 -12.82
CA GLU A 151 -6.32 -10.52 -13.17
C GLU A 151 -5.42 -9.75 -12.16
N PHE A 152 -5.99 -8.81 -11.41
CA PHE A 152 -5.26 -8.04 -10.40
C PHE A 152 -5.44 -8.64 -8.99
N ALA A 153 -4.48 -8.42 -8.12
CA ALA A 153 -4.57 -8.75 -6.70
C ALA A 153 -5.06 -7.55 -5.87
N PHE A 154 -5.27 -7.74 -4.60
CA PHE A 154 -5.75 -6.71 -3.69
C PHE A 154 -4.72 -6.45 -2.58
N GLU A 155 -4.24 -5.23 -2.49
CA GLU A 155 -3.50 -4.71 -1.37
C GLU A 155 -4.49 -4.08 -0.40
N MET A 156 -4.81 -4.80 0.67
CA MET A 156 -5.87 -4.36 1.57
C MET A 156 -5.35 -3.35 2.58
N ASP A 157 -5.84 -2.11 2.52
CA ASP A 157 -5.72 -1.20 3.65
C ASP A 157 -6.75 -1.55 4.71
N THR A 158 -6.24 -2.07 5.81
CA THR A 158 -7.05 -2.62 6.88
C THR A 158 -7.65 -1.55 7.78
N PHE A 159 -7.02 -0.38 7.87
CA PHE A 159 -7.56 0.75 8.60
C PHE A 159 -8.78 1.32 7.88
N TRP A 160 -8.65 1.65 6.60
CA TRP A 160 -9.74 2.24 5.83
C TRP A 160 -10.93 1.29 5.69
N ALA A 161 -10.68 -0.02 5.50
CA ALA A 161 -11.74 -1.02 5.52
C ALA A 161 -12.47 -1.06 6.88
N GLY A 162 -11.72 -1.05 7.99
CA GLY A 162 -12.27 -1.01 9.35
C GLY A 162 -13.02 0.29 9.65
N TYR A 163 -12.51 1.44 9.17
CA TYR A 163 -13.16 2.74 9.28
C TYR A 163 -14.52 2.75 8.57
N ALA A 164 -14.62 2.09 7.43
CA ALA A 164 -15.87 1.88 6.70
C ALA A 164 -16.79 0.80 7.33
N GLY A 165 -16.45 0.26 8.51
CA GLY A 165 -17.29 -0.70 9.23
C GLY A 165 -17.13 -2.16 8.84
N VAL A 166 -16.06 -2.51 8.10
CA VAL A 166 -15.76 -3.89 7.73
C VAL A 166 -15.17 -4.65 8.92
N LYS A 167 -15.60 -5.89 9.13
CA LYS A 167 -14.91 -6.83 10.04
C LYS A 167 -13.64 -7.33 9.36
N VAL A 168 -12.54 -6.61 9.56
CA VAL A 168 -11.31 -6.71 8.78
C VAL A 168 -10.72 -8.12 8.74
N THR A 169 -10.63 -8.80 9.90
CA THR A 169 -10.05 -10.14 9.97
C THR A 169 -10.92 -11.18 9.26
N ASP A 170 -12.25 -11.06 9.34
CA ASP A 170 -13.18 -11.96 8.64
C ASP A 170 -13.10 -11.72 7.13
N TYR A 171 -13.04 -10.46 6.72
CA TYR A 171 -12.94 -10.08 5.31
C TYR A 171 -11.61 -10.56 4.70
N LEU A 172 -10.51 -10.35 5.41
CA LEU A 172 -9.18 -10.83 4.99
C LEU A 172 -9.14 -12.36 4.85
N ARG A 173 -9.78 -13.10 5.78
CA ARG A 173 -9.90 -14.56 5.70
C ARG A 173 -10.73 -15.00 4.49
N GLY A 174 -11.84 -14.30 4.22
CA GLY A 174 -12.71 -14.60 3.08
C GLY A 174 -12.03 -14.40 1.73
N LEU A 175 -11.16 -13.41 1.61
CA LEU A 175 -10.45 -13.11 0.37
C LEU A 175 -9.20 -13.99 0.13
N GLY A 176 -8.65 -14.62 1.16
CA GLY A 176 -7.56 -15.59 1.04
C GLY A 176 -6.37 -15.06 0.23
N ASN A 177 -5.95 -15.81 -0.77
CA ASN A 177 -4.78 -15.50 -1.61
C ASN A 177 -4.99 -14.30 -2.55
N ARG A 178 -6.22 -13.77 -2.65
CA ARG A 178 -6.48 -12.54 -3.41
C ARG A 178 -5.77 -11.32 -2.78
N VAL A 179 -5.45 -11.38 -1.48
CA VAL A 179 -4.76 -10.35 -0.71
C VAL A 179 -3.37 -10.85 -0.33
N PRO A 180 -2.32 -10.59 -1.12
CA PRO A 180 -0.95 -11.01 -0.78
C PRO A 180 -0.33 -10.18 0.34
N MET A 181 -0.69 -8.91 0.46
CA MET A 181 -0.14 -7.96 1.42
C MET A 181 -1.22 -7.03 1.97
N ILE A 182 -0.95 -6.46 3.15
CA ILE A 182 -1.87 -5.54 3.82
C ILE A 182 -1.15 -4.29 4.28
N HIS A 183 -1.84 -3.14 4.24
CA HIS A 183 -1.46 -1.94 4.96
C HIS A 183 -2.08 -1.94 6.36
N ILE A 184 -1.29 -1.52 7.34
CA ILE A 184 -1.75 -1.31 8.72
C ILE A 184 -1.48 0.13 9.13
N LYS A 185 -2.46 0.72 9.80
CA LYS A 185 -2.41 2.06 10.37
C LYS A 185 -2.86 2.03 11.83
N ASP A 186 -2.57 3.08 12.57
CA ASP A 186 -3.15 3.35 13.89
C ASP A 186 -3.57 4.83 13.93
N TYR A 187 -4.48 5.19 14.82
CA TYR A 187 -5.00 6.54 14.89
C TYR A 187 -5.12 7.07 16.33
N LYS A 188 -4.94 8.37 16.48
CA LYS A 188 -5.16 9.09 17.72
C LYS A 188 -6.57 9.66 17.82
N SER A 189 -7.11 10.22 16.72
CA SER A 189 -8.44 10.81 16.66
C SER A 189 -9.08 10.61 15.28
N LEU A 190 -10.42 10.41 15.30
CA LEU A 190 -11.27 10.35 14.11
C LEU A 190 -12.16 11.61 13.99
N GLU A 191 -11.87 12.66 14.76
CA GLU A 191 -12.67 13.90 14.79
C GLU A 191 -12.41 14.81 13.57
N THR A 192 -11.36 14.55 12.84
CA THR A 192 -11.00 15.26 11.60
C THR A 192 -10.96 14.32 10.41
N MET A 193 -11.03 14.89 9.19
CA MET A 193 -10.83 14.16 7.95
C MET A 193 -9.72 14.85 7.14
N PRO A 194 -8.57 14.19 6.87
CA PRO A 194 -8.24 12.83 7.27
C PRO A 194 -8.11 12.68 8.80
N PRO A 195 -8.23 11.44 9.33
CA PRO A 195 -7.98 11.14 10.73
C PRO A 195 -6.59 11.58 11.19
N GLU A 196 -6.45 11.86 12.49
CA GLU A 196 -5.13 12.06 13.09
C GLU A 196 -4.51 10.69 13.34
N PHE A 197 -3.54 10.30 12.52
CA PHE A 197 -2.85 9.02 12.64
C PHE A 197 -1.85 9.02 13.79
N ALA A 198 -1.41 7.84 14.19
CA ALA A 198 -0.46 7.60 15.26
C ALA A 198 0.49 6.46 14.87
N PRO A 199 1.73 6.43 15.38
CA PRO A 199 2.60 5.27 15.21
C PRO A 199 1.92 3.99 15.72
N ILE A 200 2.13 2.88 15.01
CA ILE A 200 1.49 1.60 15.34
C ILE A 200 1.68 1.24 16.82
N GLY A 201 0.58 0.92 17.49
CA GLY A 201 0.57 0.52 18.91
C GLY A 201 0.57 1.67 19.91
N THR A 202 0.55 2.92 19.45
CA THR A 202 0.44 4.12 20.32
C THR A 202 -0.95 4.77 20.25
N GLY A 203 -1.75 4.39 19.26
CA GLY A 203 -3.07 4.94 19.01
C GLY A 203 -4.20 4.19 19.73
N LYS A 204 -5.40 4.37 19.19
CA LYS A 204 -6.65 3.81 19.73
C LYS A 204 -7.09 2.51 19.06
N LEU A 205 -6.45 2.08 17.95
CA LEU A 205 -6.82 0.86 17.26
C LEU A 205 -6.33 -0.38 18.02
N ARG A 206 -7.25 -1.11 18.63
CA ARG A 206 -6.93 -2.27 19.48
C ARG A 206 -6.69 -3.56 18.70
N GLY A 207 -7.06 -3.61 17.42
CA GLY A 207 -7.04 -4.82 16.58
C GLY A 207 -5.71 -5.15 15.93
N ASN A 208 -4.71 -4.26 15.93
CA ASN A 208 -3.46 -4.45 15.17
C ASN A 208 -2.73 -5.75 15.50
N ARG A 209 -2.64 -6.13 16.79
CA ARG A 209 -2.02 -7.42 17.17
C ARG A 209 -2.75 -8.62 16.56
N GLU A 210 -4.08 -8.65 16.66
CA GLU A 210 -4.89 -9.73 16.08
C GLU A 210 -4.77 -9.78 14.56
N LEU A 211 -4.77 -8.61 13.93
CA LEU A 211 -4.62 -8.47 12.49
C LEU A 211 -3.26 -8.99 12.00
N ILE A 212 -2.16 -8.61 12.65
CA ILE A 212 -0.80 -9.09 12.34
C ILE A 212 -0.74 -10.62 12.48
N ARG A 213 -1.32 -11.17 13.56
CA ARG A 213 -1.40 -12.62 13.75
C ARG A 213 -2.20 -13.29 12.62
N THR A 214 -3.36 -12.74 12.28
CA THR A 214 -4.20 -13.25 11.19
C THR A 214 -3.48 -13.20 9.85
N ALA A 215 -2.79 -12.11 9.54
CA ALA A 215 -2.00 -11.99 8.32
C ALA A 215 -0.90 -13.08 8.25
N ARG A 216 -0.23 -13.36 9.35
CA ARG A 216 0.78 -14.41 9.45
C ARG A 216 0.18 -15.80 9.28
N GLU A 217 -0.93 -16.10 9.95
CA GLU A 217 -1.67 -17.38 9.83
C GLU A 217 -2.10 -17.64 8.38
N LEU A 218 -2.47 -16.60 7.66
CA LEU A 218 -2.88 -16.63 6.25
C LEU A 218 -1.71 -16.59 5.26
N GLY A 219 -0.46 -16.57 5.74
CA GLY A 219 0.73 -16.55 4.88
C GLY A 219 0.86 -15.30 4.03
N LYS A 220 0.43 -14.12 4.54
CA LYS A 220 0.61 -12.87 3.82
C LYS A 220 2.09 -12.57 3.65
N GLU A 221 2.47 -12.06 2.48
CA GLU A 221 3.87 -11.78 2.15
C GLU A 221 4.37 -10.61 2.99
N TRP A 222 3.57 -9.53 3.06
CA TRP A 222 3.92 -8.28 3.71
C TRP A 222 2.83 -7.74 4.62
N VAL A 223 3.28 -7.13 5.71
CA VAL A 223 2.53 -6.15 6.49
C VAL A 223 3.26 -4.83 6.35
N ILE A 224 2.60 -3.84 5.77
CA ILE A 224 3.17 -2.54 5.41
C ILE A 224 2.65 -1.48 6.38
N VAL A 225 3.56 -0.79 7.04
CA VAL A 225 3.22 0.34 7.93
C VAL A 225 2.98 1.57 7.11
N GLU A 226 1.83 2.22 7.30
CA GLU A 226 1.52 3.49 6.66
C GLU A 226 0.84 4.48 7.62
N LEU A 227 1.18 5.76 7.48
CA LEU A 227 0.49 6.88 8.10
C LEU A 227 0.28 7.98 7.05
N ASP A 228 -0.98 8.31 6.74
CA ASP A 228 -1.30 9.34 5.73
C ASP A 228 -0.86 10.75 6.18
N ASN A 229 -0.81 10.97 7.48
CA ASN A 229 -0.13 12.10 8.11
C ASN A 229 0.63 11.60 9.35
N SER A 230 1.67 12.31 9.74
CA SER A 230 2.43 11.94 10.93
C SER A 230 2.32 13.06 11.98
N PRO A 231 2.00 12.73 13.25
CA PRO A 231 1.94 13.72 14.34
C PRO A 231 3.32 14.19 14.77
N CYS A 232 4.39 13.51 14.36
CA CYS A 232 5.78 13.82 14.65
C CYS A 232 6.64 13.57 13.39
N ASP A 233 7.95 13.61 13.54
CA ASP A 233 8.86 13.25 12.46
C ASP A 233 8.52 11.87 11.87
N PRO A 234 8.42 11.71 10.55
CA PRO A 234 8.04 10.46 9.92
C PRO A 234 8.98 9.29 10.24
N LEU A 235 10.28 9.53 10.39
CA LEU A 235 11.24 8.49 10.76
C LEU A 235 11.12 8.09 12.23
N GLU A 236 10.79 9.03 13.12
CA GLU A 236 10.48 8.70 14.50
C GLU A 236 9.19 7.88 14.60
N SER A 237 8.16 8.22 13.82
CA SER A 237 6.95 7.41 13.70
C SER A 237 7.23 6.00 13.17
N ALA A 238 8.12 5.89 12.17
CA ALA A 238 8.55 4.60 11.62
C ALA A 238 9.27 3.75 12.68
N ARG A 239 10.20 4.36 13.43
CA ARG A 239 10.95 3.68 14.50
C ARG A 239 10.02 3.14 15.58
N ILE A 240 9.12 3.98 16.09
CA ILE A 240 8.13 3.56 17.11
C ILE A 240 7.26 2.41 16.58
N SER A 241 6.80 2.51 15.35
CA SER A 241 5.92 1.51 14.72
C SER A 241 6.59 0.15 14.63
N ILE A 242 7.81 0.07 14.09
CA ILE A 242 8.52 -1.21 13.93
C ILE A 242 8.86 -1.84 15.28
N GLU A 243 9.28 -1.04 16.28
CA GLU A 243 9.56 -1.53 17.63
C GLU A 243 8.32 -2.12 18.30
N ASN A 244 7.15 -1.50 18.11
CA ASN A 244 5.90 -1.99 18.66
C ASN A 244 5.40 -3.24 17.94
N ILE A 245 5.53 -3.31 16.62
CA ILE A 245 5.17 -4.51 15.85
C ILE A 245 6.00 -5.71 16.31
N LYS A 246 7.32 -5.54 16.47
CA LYS A 246 8.21 -6.60 17.01
C LYS A 246 7.79 -7.10 18.40
N LYS A 247 7.18 -6.26 19.22
CA LYS A 247 6.61 -6.66 20.53
C LYS A 247 5.22 -7.32 20.43
N MET A 248 4.54 -7.17 19.32
CA MET A 248 3.23 -7.81 19.06
C MET A 248 3.39 -9.24 18.52
N GLU A 249 4.55 -9.55 18.00
CA GLU A 249 4.92 -10.87 17.50
C GLU A 249 5.17 -11.86 18.65
#